data_71bb7f9dfa4816b651f2851ad98c9502
#
_entry.id   71bb7f9dfa4816b651f2851ad98c9502
#
_cell.length_a   1.000
_cell.length_b   1.000
_cell.length_c   1.000
_cell.angle_alpha   90.00
_cell.angle_beta   90.00
_cell.angle_gamma   90.00
#
_symmetry.space_group_name_H-M   'P 1'
#
loop_
_entity.id
_entity.type
_entity.pdbx_description
1 polymer ?
#
loop_
_entity_poly.entity_id
_entity_poly.type
_entity_poly.pdbx_seq_one_letter_code
_entity_poly.pdbx_strand_id
1 'polypeptide(L)'
;MTPAVFNGAQSAMEAPLAERSPLSELELKLERLQRDYAELNTAIFEAAQVHRRLCAPSLVRRGVFDVASEIFAVRHLPGDFFSVEETNRGLVLALGDIGGKGLAAGMWVTHLIGLIGSYTARNSNPESIVAGVNRDIARLSAVEPLSSLFVARLDTTSGKFDYCSAGHPPALLLRSGGILELLSDGGPVLGAVPNAFFERGSAQLKPGDLLLACSDGILESFNEAEQEFGAMRLQTELRRAQSGSAESVLFSVLGAVQDFAAPHPLTDDMTLVVVKNNGWQ
;
A
#
# COMPACT_ATOMS: atom_id res chain seq x y z
N MET A 1 27.88 92.74 1.05
CA MET A 1 27.25 92.26 2.27
C MET A 1 26.59 90.95 1.94
N THR A 2 27.18 89.83 2.25
CA THR A 2 26.67 88.52 1.97
C THR A 2 26.64 87.74 3.29
N PRO A 3 25.51 87.18 3.70
CA PRO A 3 25.47 86.30 4.88
C PRO A 3 25.83 84.91 4.57
N ALA A 4 26.62 84.30 5.42
CA ALA A 4 27.11 82.94 5.39
C ALA A 4 25.94 81.93 5.66
N VAL A 5 25.85 80.87 4.83
CA VAL A 5 24.97 79.71 5.02
C VAL A 5 25.74 78.69 5.90
N PHE A 6 25.23 78.43 7.07
CA PHE A 6 25.67 77.37 7.96
C PHE A 6 25.06 76.02 7.45
N ASN A 7 25.94 75.17 7.01
CA ASN A 7 25.57 73.80 6.60
C ASN A 7 25.79 72.88 7.86
N GLY A 8 24.66 72.54 8.54
CA GLY A 8 24.67 71.58 9.63
C GLY A 8 24.46 70.21 9.07
N ALA A 9 25.53 69.47 8.89
CA ALA A 9 25.45 68.02 8.64
C ALA A 9 25.05 67.31 9.94
N GLN A 10 23.79 66.88 10.04
CA GLN A 10 23.38 65.93 11.03
C GLN A 10 23.93 64.56 10.66
N SER A 11 24.95 64.12 11.37
CA SER A 11 25.39 62.72 11.40
C SER A 11 24.28 61.87 11.96
N ALA A 12 23.62 61.09 11.13
CA ALA A 12 22.78 60.00 11.57
C ALA A 12 23.64 58.94 12.25
N MET A 13 23.63 58.94 13.56
CA MET A 13 24.21 57.87 14.36
C MET A 13 23.50 56.55 14.04
N GLU A 14 24.14 55.70 13.26
CA GLU A 14 23.71 54.30 13.10
C GLU A 14 23.70 53.65 14.49
N ALA A 15 22.52 53.24 14.93
CA ALA A 15 22.38 52.45 16.15
C ALA A 15 23.16 51.13 16.00
N PRO A 16 23.96 50.70 16.95
CA PRO A 16 24.68 49.44 16.86
C PRO A 16 23.69 48.31 16.75
N LEU A 17 23.86 47.44 15.75
CA LEU A 17 23.20 46.15 15.63
C LEU A 17 23.45 45.41 16.95
N ALA A 18 22.43 45.36 17.81
CA ALA A 18 22.52 44.64 19.07
C ALA A 18 22.90 43.20 18.75
N GLU A 19 24.10 42.77 19.15
CA GLU A 19 24.51 41.38 19.08
C GLU A 19 23.48 40.55 19.83
N ARG A 20 22.69 39.76 19.08
CA ARG A 20 21.75 38.85 19.70
C ARG A 20 22.53 37.83 20.51
N SER A 21 22.09 37.55 21.74
CA SER A 21 22.75 36.55 22.56
C SER A 21 22.70 35.19 21.82
N PRO A 22 23.73 34.34 21.97
CA PRO A 22 23.74 33.00 21.38
C PRO A 22 22.48 32.20 21.70
N LEU A 23 21.88 32.43 22.86
CA LEU A 23 20.61 31.82 23.29
C LEU A 23 19.44 32.26 22.43
N SER A 24 19.30 33.58 22.16
CA SER A 24 18.20 34.09 21.31
C SER A 24 18.32 33.67 19.85
N GLU A 25 19.55 33.43 19.37
CA GLU A 25 19.75 32.88 18.03
C GLU A 25 19.36 31.39 17.94
N LEU A 26 19.63 30.63 18.99
CA LEU A 26 19.25 29.23 19.11
C LEU A 26 17.73 29.06 19.20
N GLU A 27 17.06 29.91 19.98
CA GLU A 27 15.60 29.93 20.10
C GLU A 27 14.93 30.20 18.74
N LEU A 28 15.43 31.18 18.00
CA LEU A 28 14.92 31.48 16.64
C LEU A 28 15.14 30.33 15.64
N LYS A 29 16.28 29.64 15.73
CA LYS A 29 16.54 28.44 14.92
C LYS A 29 15.59 27.32 15.28
N LEU A 30 15.34 27.12 16.58
CA LEU A 30 14.40 26.10 17.06
C LEU A 30 12.97 26.39 16.56
N GLU A 31 12.49 27.63 16.68
CA GLU A 31 11.17 28.04 16.20
C GLU A 31 11.01 27.87 14.68
N ARG A 32 12.08 28.15 13.91
CA ARG A 32 12.06 27.90 12.45
C ARG A 32 11.98 26.41 12.17
N LEU A 33 12.83 25.60 12.80
CA LEU A 33 12.84 24.17 12.62
C LEU A 33 11.49 23.53 12.97
N GLN A 34 10.86 23.98 14.05
CA GLN A 34 9.52 23.52 14.45
C GLN A 34 8.45 23.88 13.41
N ARG A 35 8.50 25.07 12.83
CA ARG A 35 7.60 25.47 11.74
C ARG A 35 7.81 24.64 10.48
N ASP A 36 9.06 24.53 10.03
CA ASP A 36 9.41 23.76 8.83
C ASP A 36 9.01 22.28 9.00
N TYR A 37 9.19 21.73 10.21
CA TYR A 37 8.76 20.37 10.54
C TYR A 37 7.24 20.22 10.53
N ALA A 38 6.50 21.19 11.05
CA ALA A 38 5.04 21.18 11.05
C ALA A 38 4.48 21.29 9.61
N GLU A 39 5.05 22.15 8.78
CA GLU A 39 4.68 22.28 7.35
C GLU A 39 4.95 20.98 6.58
N LEU A 40 6.13 20.36 6.78
CA LEU A 40 6.46 19.09 6.15
C LEU A 40 5.51 17.97 6.57
N ASN A 41 5.21 17.86 7.87
CA ASN A 41 4.25 16.86 8.36
C ASN A 41 2.85 17.07 7.78
N THR A 42 2.42 18.32 7.66
CA THR A 42 1.12 18.63 7.04
C THR A 42 1.10 18.17 5.57
N ALA A 43 2.13 18.47 4.80
CA ALA A 43 2.23 18.05 3.40
C ALA A 43 2.26 16.52 3.25
N ILE A 44 2.98 15.81 4.13
CA ILE A 44 3.01 14.35 4.15
C ILE A 44 1.61 13.80 4.50
N PHE A 45 0.92 14.39 5.47
CA PHE A 45 -0.44 13.98 5.83
C PHE A 45 -1.43 14.18 4.69
N GLU A 46 -1.36 15.30 3.97
CA GLU A 46 -2.17 15.56 2.79
C GLU A 46 -1.90 14.54 1.68
N ALA A 47 -0.64 14.22 1.43
CA ALA A 47 -0.25 13.17 0.47
C ALA A 47 -0.80 11.79 0.89
N ALA A 48 -0.76 11.47 2.19
CA ALA A 48 -1.34 10.23 2.73
C ALA A 48 -2.87 10.16 2.54
N GLN A 49 -3.58 11.30 2.62
CA GLN A 49 -5.02 11.34 2.33
C GLN A 49 -5.31 11.05 0.85
N VAL A 50 -4.46 11.53 -0.06
CA VAL A 50 -4.57 11.20 -1.49
C VAL A 50 -4.34 9.72 -1.72
N HIS A 51 -3.28 9.16 -1.13
CA HIS A 51 -2.96 7.73 -1.21
C HIS A 51 -4.16 6.86 -0.75
N ARG A 52 -4.75 7.16 0.42
CA ARG A 52 -5.93 6.45 0.93
C ARG A 52 -7.14 6.50 0.00
N ARG A 53 -7.31 7.61 -0.75
CA ARG A 53 -8.41 7.75 -1.71
C ARG A 53 -8.18 6.98 -3.01
N LEU A 54 -6.93 6.71 -3.36
CA LEU A 54 -6.57 5.94 -4.54
C LEU A 54 -6.72 4.44 -4.33
N CYS A 55 -6.62 3.98 -3.07
CA CYS A 55 -6.96 2.61 -2.72
C CYS A 55 -8.48 2.40 -2.80
N ALA A 56 -8.89 1.17 -3.05
CA ALA A 56 -10.30 0.80 -3.10
C ALA A 56 -11.01 1.02 -1.76
N PRO A 57 -12.34 1.14 -1.76
CA PRO A 57 -13.13 1.08 -0.54
C PRO A 57 -12.82 -0.20 0.24
N SER A 58 -12.82 -0.10 1.56
CA SER A 58 -12.53 -1.23 2.45
C SER A 58 -13.58 -2.36 2.41
N LEU A 59 -14.76 -2.11 1.84
CA LEU A 59 -15.82 -3.12 1.71
C LEU A 59 -16.56 -2.96 0.39
N VAL A 60 -16.52 -4.00 -0.44
CA VAL A 60 -17.26 -4.09 -1.72
C VAL A 60 -18.11 -5.34 -1.73
N ARG A 61 -19.39 -5.21 -2.09
CA ARG A 61 -20.28 -6.34 -2.26
C ARG A 61 -20.81 -6.40 -3.70
N ARG A 62 -20.61 -7.56 -4.36
CA ARG A 62 -21.11 -7.78 -5.71
C ARG A 62 -21.70 -9.17 -5.87
N GLY A 63 -23.03 -9.24 -5.99
CA GLY A 63 -23.75 -10.49 -5.99
C GLY A 63 -23.53 -11.27 -4.70
N VAL A 64 -23.02 -12.49 -4.83
CA VAL A 64 -22.72 -13.38 -3.69
C VAL A 64 -21.31 -13.16 -3.11
N PHE A 65 -20.52 -12.27 -3.71
CA PHE A 65 -19.14 -12.03 -3.32
C PHE A 65 -19.05 -10.80 -2.43
N ASP A 66 -18.45 -10.98 -1.26
CA ASP A 66 -18.01 -9.92 -0.37
C ASP A 66 -16.49 -9.78 -0.49
N VAL A 67 -16.04 -8.55 -0.66
CA VAL A 67 -14.62 -8.19 -0.67
C VAL A 67 -14.37 -7.23 0.49
N ALA A 68 -13.39 -7.55 1.32
CA ALA A 68 -12.88 -6.66 2.35
C ALA A 68 -11.38 -6.43 2.11
N SER A 69 -10.95 -5.21 2.25
CA SER A 69 -9.55 -4.83 2.06
C SER A 69 -9.15 -3.73 3.03
N GLU A 70 -7.93 -3.80 3.55
CA GLU A 70 -7.40 -2.83 4.50
C GLU A 70 -5.88 -2.74 4.39
N ILE A 71 -5.34 -1.55 4.64
CA ILE A 71 -3.92 -1.28 4.85
C ILE A 71 -3.75 -0.76 6.27
N PHE A 72 -3.02 -1.48 7.09
CA PHE A 72 -2.52 -0.98 8.36
C PHE A 72 -1.11 -0.42 8.14
N ALA A 73 -1.05 0.88 7.87
CA ALA A 73 0.19 1.57 7.58
C ALA A 73 0.97 1.87 8.86
N VAL A 74 2.23 1.46 8.91
CA VAL A 74 3.16 1.79 10.00
C VAL A 74 3.66 3.24 9.88
N ARG A 75 3.66 3.78 8.66
CA ARG A 75 4.05 5.16 8.37
C ARG A 75 2.91 5.93 7.69
N HIS A 76 3.05 7.24 7.58
CA HIS A 76 2.05 8.08 6.92
C HIS A 76 1.78 7.69 5.46
N LEU A 77 2.83 7.30 4.73
CA LEU A 77 2.75 6.83 3.35
C LEU A 77 3.31 5.42 3.27
N PRO A 78 2.43 4.41 3.12
CA PRO A 78 2.82 3.01 2.94
C PRO A 78 3.44 2.76 1.56
N GLY A 79 4.29 1.72 1.47
CA GLY A 79 4.72 1.11 0.22
C GLY A 79 3.67 0.16 -0.33
N ASP A 80 2.87 -0.38 0.54
CA ASP A 80 1.77 -1.26 0.22
C ASP A 80 0.61 -0.52 -0.46
N PHE A 81 -0.06 -1.20 -1.36
CA PHE A 81 -1.29 -0.73 -1.99
C PHE A 81 -2.22 -1.87 -2.38
N PHE A 82 -3.49 -1.57 -2.49
CA PHE A 82 -4.45 -2.43 -3.15
C PHE A 82 -5.43 -1.62 -4.01
N SER A 83 -6.08 -2.31 -4.94
CA SER A 83 -7.17 -1.75 -5.75
C SER A 83 -8.23 -2.83 -5.97
N VAL A 84 -9.50 -2.45 -5.89
CA VAL A 84 -10.66 -3.27 -6.21
C VAL A 84 -11.50 -2.51 -7.21
N GLU A 85 -11.53 -2.97 -8.45
CA GLU A 85 -12.23 -2.30 -9.53
C GLU A 85 -13.42 -3.14 -10.01
N GLU A 86 -14.59 -2.51 -10.06
CA GLU A 86 -15.77 -3.10 -10.67
C GLU A 86 -15.71 -2.94 -12.20
N THR A 87 -15.90 -4.05 -12.88
CA THR A 87 -15.93 -4.11 -14.35
C THR A 87 -17.24 -4.71 -14.85
N ASN A 88 -17.50 -4.62 -16.16
CA ASN A 88 -18.67 -5.27 -16.77
C ASN A 88 -18.66 -6.78 -16.61
N ARG A 89 -17.51 -7.40 -16.30
CA ARG A 89 -17.34 -8.86 -16.18
C ARG A 89 -17.15 -9.33 -14.75
N GLY A 90 -17.21 -8.44 -13.77
CA GLY A 90 -16.99 -8.77 -12.36
C GLY A 90 -16.03 -7.82 -11.67
N LEU A 91 -15.08 -8.35 -10.92
CA LEU A 91 -14.13 -7.59 -10.13
C LEU A 91 -12.69 -7.82 -10.61
N VAL A 92 -11.89 -6.78 -10.61
CA VAL A 92 -10.42 -6.88 -10.70
C VAL A 92 -9.84 -6.44 -9.37
N LEU A 93 -9.00 -7.29 -8.81
CA LEU A 93 -8.33 -7.10 -7.54
C LEU A 93 -6.84 -6.97 -7.82
N ALA A 94 -6.19 -6.00 -7.23
CA ALA A 94 -4.74 -5.89 -7.24
C ALA A 94 -4.24 -5.60 -5.83
N LEU A 95 -3.13 -6.21 -5.44
CA LEU A 95 -2.42 -5.96 -4.19
C LEU A 95 -0.93 -6.02 -4.48
N GLY A 96 -0.16 -5.09 -3.95
CA GLY A 96 1.28 -5.03 -4.18
C GLY A 96 1.99 -4.26 -3.08
N ASP A 97 3.31 -4.45 -3.06
CA ASP A 97 4.23 -3.73 -2.20
C ASP A 97 5.40 -3.19 -3.03
N ILE A 98 5.83 -1.99 -2.72
CA ILE A 98 6.95 -1.31 -3.37
C ILE A 98 8.15 -1.30 -2.42
N GLY A 99 9.29 -1.77 -2.92
CA GLY A 99 10.53 -1.70 -2.17
C GLY A 99 10.89 -0.27 -1.78
N GLY A 100 10.84 0.01 -0.47
CA GLY A 100 11.08 1.34 0.11
C GLY A 100 9.86 1.90 0.83
N LYS A 101 10.04 3.01 1.52
CA LYS A 101 9.00 3.61 2.38
C LYS A 101 9.00 5.13 2.27
N GLY A 102 7.87 5.76 2.63
CA GLY A 102 7.72 7.20 2.69
C GLY A 102 7.33 7.83 1.35
N LEU A 103 7.69 9.10 1.16
CA LEU A 103 7.18 9.92 0.06
C LEU A 103 7.47 9.32 -1.34
N ALA A 104 8.69 8.81 -1.55
CA ALA A 104 9.07 8.21 -2.84
C ALA A 104 8.23 6.97 -3.15
N ALA A 105 8.05 6.07 -2.18
CA ALA A 105 7.21 4.89 -2.33
C ALA A 105 5.75 5.28 -2.61
N GLY A 106 5.17 6.24 -1.87
CA GLY A 106 3.81 6.73 -2.11
C GLY A 106 3.60 7.33 -3.51
N MET A 107 4.62 8.01 -4.07
CA MET A 107 4.56 8.50 -5.46
C MET A 107 4.53 7.34 -6.46
N TRP A 108 5.35 6.31 -6.26
CA TRP A 108 5.36 5.11 -7.08
C TRP A 108 4.05 4.32 -6.99
N VAL A 109 3.48 4.17 -5.78
CA VAL A 109 2.14 3.58 -5.58
C VAL A 109 1.11 4.27 -6.44
N THR A 110 1.08 5.62 -6.42
CA THR A 110 0.14 6.40 -7.24
C THR A 110 0.28 6.08 -8.73
N HIS A 111 1.52 5.95 -9.20
CA HIS A 111 1.80 5.60 -10.60
C HIS A 111 1.34 4.18 -10.94
N LEU A 112 1.65 3.19 -10.07
CA LEU A 112 1.26 1.80 -10.26
C LEU A 112 -0.26 1.62 -10.30
N ILE A 113 -0.99 2.22 -9.37
CA ILE A 113 -2.46 2.18 -9.36
C ILE A 113 -3.02 2.76 -10.67
N GLY A 114 -2.48 3.87 -11.15
CA GLY A 114 -2.88 4.46 -12.43
C GLY A 114 -2.62 3.55 -13.64
N LEU A 115 -1.48 2.86 -13.68
CA LEU A 115 -1.17 1.89 -14.72
C LEU A 115 -2.11 0.68 -14.66
N ILE A 116 -2.31 0.10 -13.48
CA ILE A 116 -3.21 -1.04 -13.26
C ILE A 116 -4.62 -0.68 -13.74
N GLY A 117 -5.17 0.45 -13.31
CA GLY A 117 -6.48 0.92 -13.73
C GLY A 117 -6.58 1.12 -15.25
N SER A 118 -5.54 1.67 -15.88
CA SER A 118 -5.49 1.83 -17.35
C SER A 118 -5.55 0.50 -18.10
N TYR A 119 -4.85 -0.54 -17.62
CA TYR A 119 -4.89 -1.87 -18.20
C TYR A 119 -6.20 -2.59 -17.89
N THR A 120 -6.75 -2.44 -16.67
CA THR A 120 -8.05 -2.98 -16.28
C THR A 120 -9.17 -2.43 -17.17
N ALA A 121 -9.19 -1.13 -17.43
CA ALA A 121 -10.17 -0.47 -18.30
C ALA A 121 -10.17 -1.00 -19.74
N ARG A 122 -9.05 -1.55 -20.21
CA ARG A 122 -8.93 -2.21 -21.53
C ARG A 122 -9.38 -3.67 -21.53
N ASN A 123 -9.97 -4.15 -20.44
CA ASN A 123 -10.34 -5.57 -20.26
C ASN A 123 -9.17 -6.57 -20.40
N SER A 124 -7.96 -6.16 -20.04
CA SER A 124 -6.77 -7.02 -20.09
C SER A 124 -6.89 -8.16 -19.09
N ASN A 125 -6.35 -9.34 -19.41
CA ASN A 125 -6.23 -10.44 -18.47
C ASN A 125 -5.12 -10.15 -17.43
N PRO A 126 -5.12 -10.80 -16.25
CA PRO A 126 -4.15 -10.51 -15.18
C PRO A 126 -2.69 -10.54 -15.63
N GLU A 127 -2.28 -11.56 -16.39
CA GLU A 127 -0.92 -11.66 -16.92
C GLU A 127 -0.57 -10.52 -17.89
N SER A 128 -1.56 -10.03 -18.64
CA SER A 128 -1.38 -8.88 -19.55
C SER A 128 -1.29 -7.56 -18.79
N ILE A 129 -2.04 -7.41 -17.68
CA ILE A 129 -1.93 -6.27 -16.78
C ILE A 129 -0.51 -6.24 -16.19
N VAL A 130 -0.09 -7.34 -15.57
CA VAL A 130 1.22 -7.46 -14.93
C VAL A 130 2.36 -7.21 -15.92
N ALA A 131 2.35 -7.86 -17.10
CA ALA A 131 3.35 -7.68 -18.14
C ALA A 131 3.37 -6.25 -18.68
N GLY A 132 2.21 -5.60 -18.81
CA GLY A 132 2.08 -4.22 -19.23
C GLY A 132 2.67 -3.25 -18.22
N VAL A 133 2.30 -3.39 -16.95
CA VAL A 133 2.85 -2.60 -15.84
C VAL A 133 4.36 -2.77 -15.75
N ASN A 134 4.87 -4.01 -15.78
CA ASN A 134 6.31 -4.29 -15.76
C ASN A 134 7.06 -3.57 -16.89
N ARG A 135 6.52 -3.63 -18.12
CA ARG A 135 7.13 -2.97 -19.28
C ARG A 135 7.13 -1.45 -19.15
N ASP A 136 6.05 -0.87 -18.64
CA ASP A 136 5.93 0.59 -18.54
C ASP A 136 6.82 1.13 -17.41
N ILE A 137 6.96 0.40 -16.30
CA ILE A 137 7.94 0.69 -15.24
C ILE A 137 9.36 0.63 -15.83
N ALA A 138 9.73 -0.44 -16.50
CA ALA A 138 11.07 -0.63 -17.08
C ALA A 138 11.48 0.43 -18.10
N ARG A 139 10.55 1.24 -18.60
CA ARG A 139 10.84 2.39 -19.51
C ARG A 139 11.18 3.67 -18.76
N LEU A 140 10.83 3.76 -17.47
CA LEU A 140 10.89 5.05 -16.78
C LEU A 140 12.25 5.40 -16.24
N SER A 141 13.22 4.49 -16.10
CA SER A 141 14.59 4.85 -15.77
C SER A 141 15.43 3.83 -14.96
N ALA A 142 16.66 4.24 -14.66
CA ALA A 142 17.71 3.48 -14.00
C ALA A 142 17.58 3.39 -12.45
N VAL A 143 16.52 3.90 -11.85
CA VAL A 143 16.30 3.90 -10.37
C VAL A 143 14.86 3.49 -10.09
N GLU A 144 14.55 2.23 -10.38
CA GLU A 144 13.21 1.69 -10.16
C GLU A 144 13.18 0.91 -8.85
N PRO A 145 12.22 1.18 -7.94
CA PRO A 145 11.99 0.27 -6.85
C PRO A 145 11.43 -1.04 -7.42
N LEU A 146 11.99 -2.17 -7.01
CA LEU A 146 11.35 -3.45 -7.24
C LEU A 146 9.99 -3.44 -6.53
N SER A 147 8.98 -4.01 -7.18
CA SER A 147 7.65 -4.08 -6.58
C SER A 147 7.06 -5.46 -6.76
N SER A 148 6.46 -5.99 -5.70
CA SER A 148 5.62 -7.17 -5.82
C SER A 148 4.21 -6.77 -6.28
N LEU A 149 3.52 -7.66 -7.00
CA LEU A 149 2.14 -7.41 -7.44
C LEU A 149 1.39 -8.72 -7.62
N PHE A 150 0.23 -8.84 -7.02
CA PHE A 150 -0.78 -9.87 -7.29
C PHE A 150 -1.99 -9.22 -7.96
N VAL A 151 -2.43 -9.78 -9.09
CA VAL A 151 -3.65 -9.33 -9.79
C VAL A 151 -4.57 -10.52 -9.98
N ALA A 152 -5.85 -10.37 -9.65
CA ALA A 152 -6.88 -11.36 -9.93
C ALA A 152 -8.09 -10.72 -10.61
N ARG A 153 -8.69 -11.43 -11.57
CA ARG A 153 -9.95 -11.06 -12.22
C ARG A 153 -11.01 -12.11 -11.90
N LEU A 154 -12.01 -11.72 -11.14
CA LEU A 154 -13.12 -12.55 -10.72
C LEU A 154 -14.35 -12.29 -11.60
N ASP A 155 -14.85 -13.32 -12.25
CA ASP A 155 -16.18 -13.34 -12.85
C ASP A 155 -17.22 -13.61 -11.75
N THR A 156 -17.97 -12.60 -11.38
CA THR A 156 -18.95 -12.67 -10.29
C THR A 156 -20.22 -13.44 -10.66
N THR A 157 -20.37 -13.89 -11.90
CA THR A 157 -21.48 -14.75 -12.32
C THR A 157 -21.15 -16.22 -12.09
N SER A 158 -19.94 -16.64 -12.44
CA SER A 158 -19.49 -18.04 -12.38
C SER A 158 -18.60 -18.37 -11.18
N GLY A 159 -18.04 -17.36 -10.52
CA GLY A 159 -17.03 -17.51 -9.49
C GLY A 159 -15.66 -17.95 -10.02
N LYS A 160 -15.50 -18.08 -11.33
CA LYS A 160 -14.18 -18.33 -11.94
C LYS A 160 -13.32 -17.10 -11.84
N PHE A 161 -12.04 -17.29 -11.57
CA PHE A 161 -11.08 -16.20 -11.63
C PHE A 161 -9.74 -16.65 -12.20
N ASP A 162 -9.15 -15.73 -12.94
CA ASP A 162 -7.79 -15.81 -13.40
C ASP A 162 -6.93 -14.92 -12.51
N TYR A 163 -5.66 -15.28 -12.31
CA TYR A 163 -4.73 -14.48 -11.52
C TYR A 163 -3.31 -14.53 -12.09
N CYS A 164 -2.47 -13.62 -11.63
CA CYS A 164 -1.05 -13.57 -11.96
C CYS A 164 -0.31 -12.88 -10.81
N SER A 165 0.79 -13.52 -10.35
CA SER A 165 1.68 -12.97 -9.34
C SER A 165 2.98 -12.49 -9.96
N ALA A 166 3.46 -11.30 -9.57
CA ALA A 166 4.79 -10.80 -9.88
C ALA A 166 5.60 -10.72 -8.58
N GLY A 167 6.16 -11.87 -8.16
CA GLY A 167 6.98 -11.96 -6.95
C GLY A 167 6.25 -11.63 -5.64
N HIS A 168 4.92 -11.60 -5.65
CA HIS A 168 4.12 -11.37 -4.46
C HIS A 168 3.94 -12.66 -3.65
N PRO A 169 3.80 -12.60 -2.31
CA PRO A 169 3.46 -13.78 -1.51
C PRO A 169 2.28 -14.54 -2.08
N PRO A 170 2.28 -15.90 -2.10
CA PRO A 170 1.19 -16.67 -2.67
C PRO A 170 -0.15 -16.33 -2.01
N ALA A 171 -1.17 -16.02 -2.82
CA ALA A 171 -2.51 -15.88 -2.30
C ALA A 171 -3.06 -17.24 -1.85
N LEU A 172 -3.90 -17.24 -0.81
CA LEU A 172 -4.45 -18.42 -0.16
C LEU A 172 -5.90 -18.61 -0.58
N LEU A 173 -6.21 -19.74 -1.20
CA LEU A 173 -7.57 -20.14 -1.51
C LEU A 173 -8.01 -21.23 -0.52
N LEU A 174 -8.79 -20.85 0.48
CA LEU A 174 -9.36 -21.77 1.47
C LEU A 174 -10.73 -22.26 1.00
N ARG A 175 -10.83 -23.55 0.73
CA ARG A 175 -12.07 -24.21 0.35
C ARG A 175 -13.01 -24.35 1.54
N SER A 176 -14.30 -24.36 1.28
CA SER A 176 -15.32 -24.56 2.32
C SER A 176 -15.10 -25.85 3.14
N GLY A 177 -14.48 -26.86 2.53
CA GLY A 177 -14.07 -28.12 3.19
C GLY A 177 -12.75 -28.07 3.96
N GLY A 178 -12.10 -26.88 4.13
CA GLY A 178 -10.85 -26.71 4.90
C GLY A 178 -9.56 -27.00 4.11
N ILE A 179 -9.64 -27.41 2.84
CA ILE A 179 -8.48 -27.58 1.95
C ILE A 179 -7.94 -26.18 1.60
N LEU A 180 -6.62 -26.01 1.69
CA LEU A 180 -5.95 -24.78 1.32
C LEU A 180 -5.10 -24.99 0.07
N GLU A 181 -5.27 -24.11 -0.89
CA GLU A 181 -4.48 -24.04 -2.12
C GLU A 181 -3.65 -22.74 -2.13
N LEU A 182 -2.41 -22.84 -2.58
CA LEU A 182 -1.52 -21.69 -2.77
C LEU A 182 -1.57 -21.26 -4.22
N LEU A 183 -1.80 -19.99 -4.47
CA LEU A 183 -1.90 -19.39 -5.80
C LEU A 183 -0.64 -18.56 -6.06
N SER A 184 0.30 -19.13 -6.82
CA SER A 184 1.64 -18.53 -7.05
C SER A 184 2.02 -18.43 -8.52
N ASP A 185 1.14 -18.83 -9.46
CA ASP A 185 1.45 -18.69 -10.89
C ASP A 185 1.70 -17.23 -11.26
N GLY A 186 2.75 -17.00 -12.05
CA GLY A 186 3.16 -15.64 -12.39
C GLY A 186 4.59 -15.54 -12.91
N GLY A 187 5.38 -14.65 -12.33
CA GLY A 187 6.76 -14.38 -12.73
C GLY A 187 7.55 -13.60 -11.69
N PRO A 188 8.70 -13.02 -12.08
CA PRO A 188 9.54 -12.26 -11.15
C PRO A 188 8.86 -10.96 -10.68
N VAL A 189 9.40 -10.35 -9.63
CA VAL A 189 8.99 -9.01 -9.18
C VAL A 189 9.06 -8.01 -10.33
N LEU A 190 8.17 -7.04 -10.31
CA LEU A 190 8.14 -5.96 -11.31
C LEU A 190 9.46 -5.17 -11.25
N GLY A 191 9.94 -4.75 -12.42
CA GLY A 191 11.20 -4.02 -12.57
C GLY A 191 12.46 -4.90 -12.63
N ALA A 192 12.44 -6.16 -12.16
CA ALA A 192 13.62 -7.02 -12.16
C ALA A 192 14.08 -7.43 -13.57
N VAL A 193 13.12 -7.72 -14.46
CA VAL A 193 13.40 -8.16 -15.84
C VAL A 193 12.44 -7.45 -16.80
N PRO A 194 12.91 -6.55 -17.68
CA PRO A 194 12.03 -5.68 -18.49
C PRO A 194 11.00 -6.39 -19.37
N ASN A 195 11.34 -7.56 -19.91
CA ASN A 195 10.47 -8.35 -20.77
C ASN A 195 10.19 -9.74 -20.16
N ALA A 196 9.98 -9.79 -18.86
CA ALA A 196 9.64 -11.02 -18.17
C ALA A 196 8.36 -11.64 -18.74
N PHE A 197 8.33 -12.95 -18.79
CA PHE A 197 7.12 -13.73 -19.00
C PHE A 197 6.38 -13.88 -17.67
N PHE A 198 5.07 -13.73 -17.71
CA PHE A 198 4.20 -13.90 -16.56
C PHE A 198 3.12 -14.95 -16.90
N GLU A 199 3.10 -16.02 -16.12
CA GLU A 199 2.14 -17.10 -16.28
C GLU A 199 0.81 -16.74 -15.63
N ARG A 200 -0.29 -17.15 -16.26
CA ARG A 200 -1.63 -17.00 -15.71
C ARG A 200 -2.07 -18.27 -15.00
N GLY A 201 -2.42 -18.13 -13.73
CA GLY A 201 -3.16 -19.15 -13.00
C GLY A 201 -4.67 -18.96 -13.14
N SER A 202 -5.42 -20.03 -12.91
CA SER A 202 -6.89 -20.01 -12.93
C SER A 202 -7.45 -20.89 -11.83
N ALA A 203 -8.50 -20.39 -11.16
CA ALA A 203 -9.23 -21.16 -10.14
C ALA A 203 -10.72 -20.78 -10.14
N GLN A 204 -11.48 -21.35 -9.21
CA GLN A 204 -12.89 -21.02 -9.01
C GLN A 204 -13.19 -20.86 -7.52
N LEU A 205 -13.83 -19.76 -7.17
CA LEU A 205 -14.35 -19.49 -5.83
C LEU A 205 -15.78 -20.06 -5.74
N LYS A 206 -15.93 -21.24 -5.14
CA LYS A 206 -17.21 -21.90 -4.92
C LYS A 206 -17.91 -21.34 -3.67
N PRO A 207 -19.22 -21.58 -3.49
CA PRO A 207 -19.92 -21.17 -2.27
C PRO A 207 -19.19 -21.64 -0.99
N GLY A 208 -18.96 -20.72 -0.07
CA GLY A 208 -18.24 -20.93 1.18
C GLY A 208 -16.71 -20.86 1.07
N ASP A 209 -16.15 -20.80 -0.15
CA ASP A 209 -14.70 -20.59 -0.34
C ASP A 209 -14.29 -19.15 -0.01
N LEU A 210 -13.02 -19.01 0.33
CA LEU A 210 -12.40 -17.75 0.72
C LEU A 210 -11.03 -17.61 0.03
N LEU A 211 -10.81 -16.48 -0.64
CA LEU A 211 -9.51 -16.07 -1.17
C LEU A 211 -8.94 -14.98 -0.26
N LEU A 212 -7.68 -15.12 0.14
CA LEU A 212 -6.92 -14.10 0.86
C LEU A 212 -5.60 -13.83 0.12
N ALA A 213 -5.34 -12.57 -0.17
CA ALA A 213 -4.03 -12.06 -0.56
C ALA A 213 -3.54 -11.10 0.52
N CYS A 214 -2.25 -11.15 0.86
CA CYS A 214 -1.65 -10.28 1.86
C CYS A 214 -0.21 -9.94 1.51
N SER A 215 0.26 -8.76 1.97
CA SER A 215 1.67 -8.39 1.89
C SER A 215 2.54 -9.20 2.87
N ASP A 216 3.84 -9.14 2.68
CA ASP A 216 4.83 -9.80 3.53
C ASP A 216 4.81 -9.28 4.98
N GLY A 217 4.45 -8.02 5.22
CA GLY A 217 4.32 -7.48 6.56
C GLY A 217 3.37 -8.25 7.48
N ILE A 218 2.41 -9.02 6.92
CA ILE A 218 1.61 -9.99 7.69
C ILE A 218 2.46 -11.19 8.12
N LEU A 219 3.25 -11.74 7.18
CA LEU A 219 4.02 -12.96 7.39
C LEU A 219 5.27 -12.72 8.23
N GLU A 220 5.92 -11.57 8.00
CA GLU A 220 7.20 -11.18 8.59
C GLU A 220 7.04 -10.29 9.85
N SER A 221 5.83 -10.22 10.42
CA SER A 221 5.64 -9.62 11.74
C SER A 221 6.32 -10.47 12.83
N PHE A 222 7.17 -9.85 13.65
CA PHE A 222 7.95 -10.53 14.70
C PHE A 222 7.35 -10.33 16.08
N ASN A 223 7.47 -11.36 16.92
CA ASN A 223 7.19 -11.27 18.34
C ASN A 223 8.47 -10.97 19.17
N GLU A 224 8.32 -10.87 20.49
CA GLU A 224 9.41 -10.63 21.43
C GLU A 224 10.55 -11.69 21.39
N ALA A 225 10.26 -12.89 20.93
CA ALA A 225 11.22 -13.98 20.76
C ALA A 225 11.85 -14.01 19.36
N GLU A 226 11.71 -12.93 18.56
CA GLU A 226 12.20 -12.82 17.19
C GLU A 226 11.65 -13.93 16.26
N GLN A 227 10.45 -14.45 16.55
CA GLN A 227 9.78 -15.40 15.69
C GLN A 227 8.83 -14.67 14.75
N GLU A 228 8.80 -15.05 13.48
CA GLU A 228 7.82 -14.56 12.52
C GLU A 228 6.42 -15.11 12.79
N PHE A 229 5.39 -14.34 12.47
CA PHE A 229 4.01 -14.82 12.46
C PHE A 229 3.88 -16.00 11.51
N GLY A 230 4.31 -15.83 10.28
CA GLY A 230 4.52 -16.88 9.29
C GLY A 230 3.24 -17.50 8.73
N ALA A 231 3.42 -18.25 7.65
CA ALA A 231 2.32 -18.84 6.90
C ALA A 231 1.47 -19.83 7.72
N MET A 232 2.04 -20.55 8.68
CA MET A 232 1.28 -21.55 9.45
C MET A 232 0.26 -20.91 10.40
N ARG A 233 0.64 -19.80 11.05
CA ARG A 233 -0.28 -19.06 11.94
C ARG A 233 -1.37 -18.39 11.12
N LEU A 234 -1.00 -17.77 9.98
CA LEU A 234 -1.96 -17.21 9.03
C LEU A 234 -3.00 -18.24 8.57
N GLN A 235 -2.56 -19.41 8.14
CA GLN A 235 -3.47 -20.49 7.71
C GLN A 235 -4.37 -20.99 8.85
N THR A 236 -3.85 -21.06 10.07
CA THR A 236 -4.63 -21.48 11.24
C THR A 236 -5.72 -20.47 11.54
N GLU A 237 -5.37 -19.17 11.54
CA GLU A 237 -6.31 -18.10 11.78
C GLU A 237 -7.37 -18.02 10.69
N LEU A 238 -6.97 -18.17 9.43
CA LEU A 238 -7.89 -18.19 8.29
C LEU A 238 -8.94 -19.30 8.40
N ARG A 239 -8.52 -20.51 8.80
CA ARG A 239 -9.47 -21.63 9.07
C ARG A 239 -10.41 -21.33 10.24
N ARG A 240 -9.90 -20.73 11.31
CA ARG A 240 -10.68 -20.35 12.49
C ARG A 240 -11.76 -19.33 12.14
N ALA A 241 -11.41 -18.35 11.33
CA ALA A 241 -12.29 -17.24 10.94
C ALA A 241 -13.19 -17.55 9.74
N GLN A 242 -13.03 -18.69 9.05
CA GLN A 242 -13.66 -19.01 7.77
C GLN A 242 -15.18 -18.83 7.72
N SER A 243 -15.88 -19.08 8.83
CA SER A 243 -17.35 -18.94 8.89
C SER A 243 -17.82 -17.49 8.93
N GLY A 244 -16.95 -16.53 9.25
CA GLY A 244 -17.27 -15.12 9.31
C GLY A 244 -17.48 -14.46 7.93
N SER A 245 -17.87 -13.19 7.89
CA SER A 245 -17.86 -12.37 6.68
C SER A 245 -16.43 -12.10 6.22
N ALA A 246 -16.25 -11.61 4.98
CA ALA A 246 -14.92 -11.18 4.49
C ALA A 246 -14.27 -10.16 5.44
N GLU A 247 -15.04 -9.20 5.94
CA GLU A 247 -14.60 -8.20 6.91
C GLU A 247 -14.20 -8.83 8.25
N SER A 248 -15.01 -9.78 8.78
CA SER A 248 -14.68 -10.48 10.03
C SER A 248 -13.39 -11.28 9.91
N VAL A 249 -13.16 -11.94 8.76
CA VAL A 249 -11.92 -12.68 8.50
C VAL A 249 -10.73 -11.72 8.45
N LEU A 250 -10.86 -10.59 7.75
CA LEU A 250 -9.82 -9.58 7.63
C LEU A 250 -9.38 -9.07 9.01
N PHE A 251 -10.32 -8.63 9.84
CA PHE A 251 -10.00 -8.12 11.17
C PHE A 251 -9.53 -9.21 12.14
N SER A 252 -9.97 -10.46 11.96
CA SER A 252 -9.47 -11.59 12.73
C SER A 252 -7.98 -11.84 12.46
N VAL A 253 -7.57 -11.79 11.19
CA VAL A 253 -6.16 -11.94 10.81
C VAL A 253 -5.33 -10.76 11.32
N LEU A 254 -5.77 -9.52 11.09
CA LEU A 254 -5.05 -8.33 11.58
C LEU A 254 -4.88 -8.34 13.11
N GLY A 255 -5.95 -8.66 13.84
CA GLY A 255 -5.89 -8.78 15.30
C GLY A 255 -4.93 -9.86 15.77
N ALA A 256 -4.93 -11.03 15.12
CA ALA A 256 -4.02 -12.11 15.46
C ALA A 256 -2.54 -11.75 15.24
N VAL A 257 -2.23 -10.99 14.19
CA VAL A 257 -0.87 -10.49 13.93
C VAL A 257 -0.46 -9.45 14.98
N GLN A 258 -1.35 -8.49 15.28
CA GLN A 258 -1.09 -7.47 16.30
C GLN A 258 -0.89 -8.08 17.71
N ASP A 259 -1.73 -9.02 18.08
CA ASP A 259 -1.62 -9.73 19.38
C ASP A 259 -0.32 -10.55 19.45
N PHE A 260 0.09 -11.16 18.34
CA PHE A 260 1.34 -11.92 18.26
C PHE A 260 2.57 -11.03 18.36
N ALA A 261 2.56 -9.86 17.71
CA ALA A 261 3.66 -8.91 17.70
C ALA A 261 3.80 -8.17 19.04
N ALA A 262 2.70 -7.99 19.80
CA ALA A 262 2.71 -7.23 21.05
C ALA A 262 3.72 -7.79 22.08
N PRO A 263 4.47 -6.92 22.80
CA PRO A 263 4.35 -5.45 22.86
C PRO A 263 5.18 -4.70 21.81
N HIS A 264 5.83 -5.38 20.86
CA HIS A 264 6.66 -4.74 19.85
C HIS A 264 5.80 -3.96 18.84
N PRO A 265 6.25 -2.78 18.41
CA PRO A 265 5.61 -2.08 17.31
C PRO A 265 5.80 -2.87 16.02
N LEU A 266 4.80 -2.83 15.16
CA LEU A 266 4.90 -3.36 13.81
C LEU A 266 5.98 -2.62 13.02
N THR A 267 6.76 -3.35 12.24
CA THR A 267 7.92 -2.83 11.50
C THR A 267 7.62 -2.54 10.04
N ASP A 268 6.58 -3.17 9.50
CA ASP A 268 6.15 -3.01 8.12
C ASP A 268 4.64 -2.85 7.97
N ASP A 269 4.23 -2.30 6.81
CA ASP A 269 2.83 -2.12 6.46
C ASP A 269 2.17 -3.50 6.31
N MET A 270 0.93 -3.62 6.77
CA MET A 270 0.15 -4.86 6.68
C MET A 270 -1.04 -4.62 5.77
N THR A 271 -1.06 -5.30 4.62
CA THR A 271 -2.15 -5.17 3.66
C THR A 271 -2.80 -6.53 3.42
N LEU A 272 -4.13 -6.53 3.45
CA LEU A 272 -4.94 -7.71 3.16
C LEU A 272 -6.07 -7.38 2.21
N VAL A 273 -6.36 -8.35 1.33
CA VAL A 273 -7.58 -8.39 0.53
C VAL A 273 -8.21 -9.77 0.73
N VAL A 274 -9.44 -9.80 1.20
CA VAL A 274 -10.24 -11.00 1.43
C VAL A 274 -11.43 -11.00 0.51
N VAL A 275 -11.63 -12.08 -0.24
CA VAL A 275 -12.83 -12.29 -1.06
C VAL A 275 -13.55 -13.53 -0.56
N LYS A 276 -14.83 -13.41 -0.25
CA LYS A 276 -15.67 -14.53 0.18
C LYS A 276 -16.84 -14.73 -0.76
N ASN A 277 -17.09 -15.99 -1.14
CA ASN A 277 -18.30 -16.39 -1.82
C ASN A 277 -19.33 -16.89 -0.79
N ASN A 278 -20.37 -16.10 -0.53
CA ASN A 278 -21.41 -16.43 0.45
C ASN A 278 -22.45 -17.44 -0.08
N GLY A 279 -22.40 -17.80 -1.37
CA GLY A 279 -23.46 -18.60 -2.01
C GLY A 279 -24.75 -17.80 -2.23
N TRP A 280 -25.66 -18.34 -3.01
CA TRP A 280 -27.02 -17.82 -3.11
C TRP A 280 -27.79 -18.28 -1.87
N GLN A 281 -28.29 -17.33 -1.10
CA GLN A 281 -29.22 -17.58 0.01
C GLN A 281 -30.63 -17.86 -0.53
#